data_0a3b0a84af434e4237dbcf642b359c65
#
_entry.id   0a3b0a84af434e4237dbcf642b359c65
#
_cell.length_a   1.000
_cell.length_b   1.000
_cell.length_c   1.000
_cell.angle_alpha   90.00
_cell.angle_beta   90.00
_cell.angle_gamma   90.00
#
_symmetry.space_group_name_H-M   'P 1'
#
loop_
_entity.id
_entity.type
_entity.pdbx_description
1 polymer ?
#
loop_
_entity_poly.entity_id
_entity_poly.type
_entity_poly.pdbx_seq_one_letter_code
_entity_poly.pdbx_strand_id
1 'polypeptide(L)'
;VGPAFPIEFRLSGSELFEGGYDLEEGVRIAMQLESKIDLLHVSAGTYQRGFGDTHPSMFKEHGCNVYLAAEIKKHVSIPVATLGGLNDPAQMEEIIASGKADVVYMARALLADPFLPRKVMENRDEDIVRCLRCFTCMAERAATSTRRCTVNPLIGREMEGDEVQPAPVKKKVLVAGGGPGGLYAAWTAARRSHQVILCEKEEELGGILKSEIAIPFKKEMYQLTETYARFARQSGVEIRLGCEVTPEYVEKEAP
;
A
#
# COMPACT_ATOMS: atom_id res chain seq x y z
N VAL A 1 -2.24 -24.67 -25.14
CA VAL A 1 -0.92 -24.15 -24.71
C VAL A 1 0.08 -25.31 -24.77
N GLY A 2 1.33 -25.02 -25.06
CA GLY A 2 2.38 -26.06 -25.16
C GLY A 2 2.89 -26.52 -23.78
N PRO A 3 3.67 -27.60 -23.72
CA PRO A 3 4.16 -28.21 -22.49
C PRO A 3 5.12 -27.29 -21.69
N ALA A 4 5.63 -26.23 -22.31
CA ALA A 4 6.48 -25.22 -21.65
C ALA A 4 5.71 -24.01 -21.10
N PHE A 5 4.37 -24.03 -21.16
CA PHE A 5 3.55 -22.94 -20.62
C PHE A 5 3.40 -23.11 -19.11
N PRO A 6 3.87 -22.14 -18.30
CA PRO A 6 3.81 -22.25 -16.85
C PRO A 6 2.37 -22.17 -16.34
N ILE A 7 2.03 -23.02 -15.39
CA ILE A 7 0.72 -23.10 -14.75
C ILE A 7 0.86 -22.69 -13.29
N GLU A 8 0.23 -21.59 -12.93
CA GLU A 8 0.02 -21.18 -11.54
C GLU A 8 -1.38 -21.59 -11.08
N PHE A 9 -1.48 -22.18 -9.91
CA PHE A 9 -2.76 -22.50 -9.29
C PHE A 9 -2.89 -21.79 -7.96
N ARG A 10 -4.02 -21.11 -7.75
CA ARG A 10 -4.31 -20.45 -6.49
C ARG A 10 -5.24 -21.28 -5.63
N LEU A 11 -4.78 -21.62 -4.43
CA LEU A 11 -5.47 -22.40 -3.42
C LEU A 11 -5.64 -21.58 -2.14
N SER A 12 -6.80 -21.64 -1.48
CA SER A 12 -6.88 -21.27 -0.07
C SER A 12 -6.20 -22.35 0.75
N GLY A 13 -5.16 -22.02 1.52
CA GLY A 13 -4.49 -22.99 2.38
C GLY A 13 -5.39 -23.51 3.50
N SER A 14 -6.41 -22.71 3.87
CA SER A 14 -7.52 -23.07 4.74
C SER A 14 -8.68 -22.11 4.46
N GLU A 15 -9.91 -22.57 4.59
CA GLU A 15 -11.10 -21.72 4.46
C GLU A 15 -11.39 -20.87 5.70
N LEU A 16 -10.74 -21.17 6.82
CA LEU A 16 -10.77 -20.42 8.08
C LEU A 16 -12.17 -20.26 8.69
N PHE A 17 -13.04 -21.24 8.54
CA PHE A 17 -14.34 -21.26 9.21
C PHE A 17 -14.78 -22.70 9.52
N GLU A 18 -15.69 -22.86 10.48
CA GLU A 18 -16.25 -24.16 10.85
C GLU A 18 -17.07 -24.77 9.70
N GLY A 19 -16.75 -26.00 9.33
CA GLY A 19 -17.34 -26.72 8.18
C GLY A 19 -16.64 -26.46 6.85
N GLY A 20 -15.69 -25.55 6.77
CA GLY A 20 -14.74 -25.43 5.67
C GLY A 20 -13.53 -26.34 5.87
N TYR A 21 -12.72 -26.53 4.83
CA TYR A 21 -11.49 -27.31 4.98
C TYR A 21 -10.41 -26.55 5.75
N ASP A 22 -9.65 -27.27 6.52
CA ASP A 22 -8.55 -26.76 7.32
C ASP A 22 -7.19 -26.81 6.58
N LEU A 23 -6.12 -26.44 7.27
CA LEU A 23 -4.76 -26.43 6.69
C LEU A 23 -4.28 -27.87 6.35
N GLU A 24 -4.67 -28.87 7.12
CA GLU A 24 -4.27 -30.28 6.85
C GLU A 24 -4.87 -30.76 5.52
N GLU A 25 -6.14 -30.45 5.26
CA GLU A 25 -6.76 -30.72 3.97
C GLU A 25 -6.13 -29.88 2.85
N GLY A 26 -5.81 -28.59 3.11
CA GLY A 26 -5.07 -27.72 2.19
C GLY A 26 -3.74 -28.32 1.75
N VAL A 27 -2.98 -28.91 2.68
CA VAL A 27 -1.75 -29.66 2.40
C VAL A 27 -2.03 -30.85 1.50
N ARG A 28 -3.05 -31.69 1.82
CA ARG A 28 -3.42 -32.85 0.99
C ARG A 28 -3.78 -32.46 -0.45
N ILE A 29 -4.52 -31.37 -0.62
CA ILE A 29 -4.86 -30.81 -1.94
C ILE A 29 -3.61 -30.37 -2.68
N ALA A 30 -2.73 -29.63 -2.02
CA ALA A 30 -1.47 -29.15 -2.60
C ALA A 30 -0.60 -30.29 -3.14
N MET A 31 -0.43 -31.37 -2.35
CA MET A 31 0.32 -32.55 -2.76
C MET A 31 -0.29 -33.25 -4.00
N GLN A 32 -1.61 -33.26 -4.15
CA GLN A 32 -2.26 -33.83 -5.34
C GLN A 32 -2.11 -32.96 -6.59
N LEU A 33 -1.97 -31.64 -6.41
CA LEU A 33 -1.80 -30.70 -7.50
C LEU A 33 -0.35 -30.60 -7.99
N GLU A 34 0.63 -30.89 -7.15
CA GLU A 34 2.05 -30.68 -7.37
C GLU A 34 2.55 -31.14 -8.74
N SER A 35 2.14 -32.33 -9.20
CA SER A 35 2.57 -32.87 -10.49
C SER A 35 1.93 -32.21 -11.73
N LYS A 36 1.03 -31.24 -11.54
CA LYS A 36 0.20 -30.66 -12.60
C LYS A 36 0.39 -29.15 -12.76
N ILE A 37 1.12 -28.53 -11.85
CA ILE A 37 1.32 -27.08 -11.79
C ILE A 37 2.79 -26.75 -11.55
N ASP A 38 3.20 -25.54 -11.90
CA ASP A 38 4.58 -25.08 -11.76
C ASP A 38 4.75 -24.15 -10.56
N LEU A 39 3.67 -23.53 -10.08
CA LEU A 39 3.66 -22.61 -8.94
C LEU A 39 2.34 -22.74 -8.18
N LEU A 40 2.42 -22.91 -6.87
CA LEU A 40 1.25 -22.89 -5.98
C LEU A 40 1.16 -21.54 -5.26
N HIS A 41 0.08 -20.80 -5.51
CA HIS A 41 -0.22 -19.54 -4.84
C HIS A 41 -1.19 -19.77 -3.66
N VAL A 42 -0.67 -19.71 -2.45
CA VAL A 42 -1.44 -19.97 -1.24
C VAL A 42 -2.12 -18.69 -0.74
N SER A 43 -3.45 -18.72 -0.71
CA SER A 43 -4.31 -17.68 -0.12
C SER A 43 -4.99 -18.21 1.15
N ALA A 44 -6.00 -17.50 1.65
CA ALA A 44 -6.77 -17.89 2.83
C ALA A 44 -8.23 -17.49 2.71
N GLY A 45 -9.10 -18.23 3.38
CA GLY A 45 -10.51 -17.91 3.51
C GLY A 45 -11.34 -18.15 2.26
N THR A 46 -12.61 -17.81 2.35
CA THR A 46 -13.60 -17.92 1.28
C THR A 46 -14.50 -16.69 1.22
N TYR A 47 -15.05 -16.39 0.04
CA TYR A 47 -16.01 -15.28 -0.12
C TYR A 47 -17.38 -15.55 0.54
N GLN A 48 -17.71 -16.77 0.87
CA GLN A 48 -18.95 -17.12 1.58
C GLN A 48 -19.03 -16.47 2.96
N ARG A 49 -17.89 -16.19 3.59
CA ARG A 49 -17.76 -15.54 4.91
C ARG A 49 -17.34 -14.07 4.81
N GLY A 50 -17.43 -13.50 3.62
CA GLY A 50 -17.04 -12.11 3.38
C GLY A 50 -15.55 -11.95 3.07
N PHE A 51 -15.08 -10.70 3.15
CA PHE A 51 -13.73 -10.34 2.69
C PHE A 51 -12.65 -10.39 3.79
N GLY A 52 -13.01 -10.64 5.04
CA GLY A 52 -12.12 -10.45 6.18
C GLY A 52 -10.85 -11.29 6.17
N ASP A 53 -10.95 -12.55 5.73
CA ASP A 53 -9.83 -13.48 5.67
C ASP A 53 -9.12 -13.44 4.31
N THR A 54 -9.90 -13.35 3.22
CA THR A 54 -9.35 -13.26 1.87
C THR A 54 -8.64 -11.93 1.60
N HIS A 55 -9.04 -10.87 2.29
CA HIS A 55 -8.50 -9.52 2.15
C HIS A 55 -8.19 -8.92 3.53
N PRO A 56 -7.05 -9.21 4.14
CA PRO A 56 -6.72 -8.70 5.48
C PRO A 56 -6.83 -7.19 5.58
N SER A 57 -7.64 -6.71 6.54
CA SER A 57 -7.81 -5.29 6.85
C SER A 57 -6.71 -4.78 7.79
N MET A 58 -6.75 -3.49 8.13
CA MET A 58 -5.84 -2.89 9.11
C MET A 58 -5.93 -3.52 10.51
N PHE A 59 -7.03 -4.23 10.82
CA PHE A 59 -7.22 -4.91 12.10
C PHE A 59 -6.50 -6.27 12.19
N LYS A 60 -5.95 -6.77 11.08
CA LYS A 60 -5.15 -8.00 11.05
C LYS A 60 -3.67 -7.68 10.92
N GLU A 61 -2.83 -8.53 11.49
CA GLU A 61 -1.38 -8.45 11.33
C GLU A 61 -0.96 -8.51 9.86
N HIS A 62 0.14 -7.86 9.52
CA HIS A 62 0.79 -8.05 8.23
C HIS A 62 1.33 -9.47 8.12
N GLY A 63 1.17 -10.10 6.97
CA GLY A 63 1.61 -11.48 6.77
C GLY A 63 0.76 -12.53 7.48
N CYS A 64 -0.46 -12.19 7.91
CA CYS A 64 -1.34 -13.08 8.69
C CYS A 64 -1.63 -14.43 8.03
N ASN A 65 -1.42 -14.58 6.72
CA ASN A 65 -1.66 -15.82 5.98
C ASN A 65 -0.36 -16.57 5.62
N VAL A 66 0.81 -16.01 5.96
CA VAL A 66 2.12 -16.59 5.59
C VAL A 66 2.30 -18.00 6.16
N TYR A 67 1.77 -18.27 7.36
CA TYR A 67 1.88 -19.58 8.01
C TYR A 67 1.25 -20.71 7.19
N LEU A 68 0.20 -20.43 6.41
CA LEU A 68 -0.43 -21.41 5.52
C LEU A 68 0.53 -21.83 4.40
N ALA A 69 1.17 -20.86 3.75
CA ALA A 69 2.16 -21.13 2.71
C ALA A 69 3.38 -21.85 3.28
N ALA A 70 3.86 -21.40 4.45
CA ALA A 70 5.02 -21.99 5.12
C ALA A 70 4.79 -23.46 5.50
N GLU A 71 3.58 -23.83 5.93
CA GLU A 71 3.26 -25.23 6.22
C GLU A 71 3.16 -26.05 4.95
N ILE A 72 2.39 -25.59 3.96
CA ILE A 72 2.24 -26.30 2.67
C ILE A 72 3.59 -26.53 1.99
N LYS A 73 4.49 -25.54 2.02
CA LYS A 73 5.83 -25.64 1.43
C LYS A 73 6.69 -26.77 1.98
N LYS A 74 6.44 -27.23 3.19
CA LYS A 74 7.17 -28.37 3.76
C LYS A 74 6.81 -29.70 3.10
N HIS A 75 5.69 -29.77 2.37
CA HIS A 75 5.08 -30.98 1.84
C HIS A 75 5.11 -31.05 0.30
N VAL A 76 5.52 -29.97 -0.38
CA VAL A 76 5.63 -29.90 -1.85
C VAL A 76 7.01 -29.47 -2.27
N SER A 77 7.46 -29.87 -3.48
CA SER A 77 8.76 -29.53 -4.05
C SER A 77 8.69 -28.34 -5.03
N ILE A 78 7.49 -28.00 -5.52
CA ILE A 78 7.28 -26.87 -6.40
C ILE A 78 7.36 -25.53 -5.64
N PRO A 79 7.68 -24.42 -6.31
CA PRO A 79 7.64 -23.10 -5.70
C PRO A 79 6.27 -22.77 -5.09
N VAL A 80 6.31 -22.13 -3.91
CA VAL A 80 5.10 -21.71 -3.18
C VAL A 80 5.12 -20.20 -3.01
N ALA A 81 4.04 -19.56 -3.45
CA ALA A 81 3.80 -18.14 -3.25
C ALA A 81 2.87 -17.89 -2.06
N THR A 82 3.10 -16.77 -1.36
CA THR A 82 2.28 -16.32 -0.24
C THR A 82 1.74 -14.91 -0.44
N LEU A 83 0.71 -14.57 0.31
CA LEU A 83 0.14 -13.24 0.43
C LEU A 83 -0.43 -13.02 1.83
N GLY A 84 -0.87 -11.80 2.14
CA GLY A 84 -1.55 -11.53 3.42
C GLY A 84 -1.31 -10.12 3.96
N GLY A 85 -1.68 -9.08 3.19
CA GLY A 85 -1.52 -7.69 3.63
C GLY A 85 -0.06 -7.23 3.68
N LEU A 86 0.80 -7.82 2.84
CA LEU A 86 2.22 -7.50 2.73
C LEU A 86 2.43 -6.18 1.98
N ASN A 87 3.24 -5.30 2.55
CA ASN A 87 3.62 -3.99 1.98
C ASN A 87 4.95 -3.46 2.55
N ASP A 88 5.63 -4.26 3.38
CA ASP A 88 6.92 -3.93 3.98
C ASP A 88 8.03 -4.76 3.33
N PRO A 89 9.01 -4.13 2.65
CA PRO A 89 10.11 -4.85 2.00
C PRO A 89 10.90 -5.73 2.97
N ALA A 90 11.21 -5.25 4.16
CA ALA A 90 11.98 -6.02 5.14
C ALA A 90 11.23 -7.29 5.58
N GLN A 91 9.91 -7.20 5.81
CA GLN A 91 9.08 -8.36 6.12
C GLN A 91 9.00 -9.34 4.94
N MET A 92 8.87 -8.82 3.71
CA MET A 92 8.81 -9.66 2.51
C MET A 92 10.14 -10.39 2.28
N GLU A 93 11.27 -9.72 2.47
CA GLU A 93 12.60 -10.33 2.40
C GLU A 93 12.76 -11.42 3.47
N GLU A 94 12.37 -11.14 4.72
CA GLU A 94 12.43 -12.14 5.81
C GLU A 94 11.61 -13.41 5.49
N ILE A 95 10.45 -13.27 4.86
CA ILE A 95 9.61 -14.41 4.46
C ILE A 95 10.36 -15.32 3.47
N ILE A 96 11.02 -14.73 2.47
CA ILE A 96 11.82 -15.47 1.48
C ILE A 96 13.08 -16.05 2.12
N ALA A 97 13.86 -15.24 2.81
CA ALA A 97 15.13 -15.64 3.43
C ALA A 97 14.96 -16.76 4.48
N SER A 98 13.84 -16.75 5.21
CA SER A 98 13.52 -17.81 6.18
C SER A 98 12.90 -19.06 5.56
N GLY A 99 12.70 -19.09 4.24
CA GLY A 99 12.14 -20.26 3.52
C GLY A 99 10.65 -20.47 3.76
N LYS A 100 9.92 -19.47 4.25
CA LYS A 100 8.46 -19.57 4.47
C LYS A 100 7.67 -19.59 3.15
N ALA A 101 8.20 -18.97 2.11
CA ALA A 101 7.68 -18.99 0.75
C ALA A 101 8.81 -18.71 -0.25
N ASP A 102 8.60 -18.97 -1.55
CA ASP A 102 9.53 -18.66 -2.64
C ASP A 102 9.18 -17.35 -3.33
N VAL A 103 7.90 -16.96 -3.28
CA VAL A 103 7.38 -15.76 -3.93
C VAL A 103 6.41 -15.04 -2.99
N VAL A 104 6.46 -13.72 -3.00
CA VAL A 104 5.51 -12.86 -2.28
C VAL A 104 4.60 -12.15 -3.28
N TYR A 105 3.28 -12.30 -3.08
CA TYR A 105 2.27 -11.61 -3.88
C TYR A 105 1.71 -10.38 -3.17
N MET A 106 1.59 -9.30 -3.94
CA MET A 106 1.02 -8.03 -3.51
C MET A 106 -0.06 -7.58 -4.49
N ALA A 107 -1.23 -7.17 -4.00
CA ALA A 107 -2.26 -6.55 -4.82
C ALA A 107 -2.50 -5.11 -4.38
N ARG A 108 -3.05 -4.91 -3.18
CA ARG A 108 -3.39 -3.57 -2.68
C ARG A 108 -2.17 -2.68 -2.43
N ALA A 109 -1.01 -3.26 -2.11
CA ALA A 109 0.24 -2.53 -2.02
C ALA A 109 0.60 -1.87 -3.36
N LEU A 110 0.43 -2.59 -4.47
CA LEU A 110 0.66 -2.07 -5.83
C LEU A 110 -0.43 -1.10 -6.30
N LEU A 111 -1.66 -1.18 -5.74
CA LEU A 111 -2.66 -0.13 -5.96
C LEU A 111 -2.30 1.18 -5.25
N ALA A 112 -1.67 1.08 -4.08
CA ALA A 112 -1.21 2.24 -3.33
C ALA A 112 0.05 2.86 -3.94
N ASP A 113 0.99 2.01 -4.35
CA ASP A 113 2.26 2.39 -4.97
C ASP A 113 2.66 1.41 -6.06
N PRO A 114 2.33 1.69 -7.33
CA PRO A 114 2.67 0.80 -8.46
C PRO A 114 4.17 0.65 -8.68
N PHE A 115 4.98 1.57 -8.15
CA PHE A 115 6.43 1.55 -8.26
C PHE A 115 7.14 0.89 -7.07
N LEU A 116 6.40 0.29 -6.13
CA LEU A 116 6.96 -0.36 -4.95
C LEU A 116 8.13 -1.32 -5.29
N PRO A 117 8.01 -2.27 -6.25
CA PRO A 117 9.13 -3.16 -6.57
C PRO A 117 10.37 -2.42 -7.08
N ARG A 118 10.18 -1.39 -7.91
CA ARG A 118 11.29 -0.57 -8.42
C ARG A 118 11.98 0.18 -7.28
N LYS A 119 11.21 0.76 -6.35
CA LYS A 119 11.77 1.48 -5.18
C LYS A 119 12.61 0.56 -4.30
N VAL A 120 12.15 -0.68 -4.09
CA VAL A 120 12.93 -1.70 -3.37
C VAL A 120 14.24 -2.01 -4.10
N MET A 121 14.19 -2.25 -5.40
CA MET A 121 15.39 -2.52 -6.20
C MET A 121 16.40 -1.35 -6.19
N GLU A 122 15.92 -0.13 -6.01
CA GLU A 122 16.70 1.10 -5.93
C GLU A 122 17.11 1.47 -4.49
N ASN A 123 16.82 0.64 -3.48
CA ASN A 123 17.03 0.91 -2.05
C ASN A 123 16.34 2.19 -1.58
N ARG A 124 15.11 2.43 -2.02
CA ARG A 124 14.28 3.59 -1.69
C ARG A 124 13.02 3.20 -0.94
N ASP A 125 13.14 2.32 0.02
CA ASP A 125 12.02 1.76 0.78
C ASP A 125 11.23 2.84 1.54
N GLU A 126 11.91 3.90 1.95
CA GLU A 126 11.30 5.05 2.60
C GLU A 126 10.36 5.86 1.68
N ASP A 127 10.55 5.77 0.36
CA ASP A 127 9.69 6.43 -0.64
C ASP A 127 8.43 5.63 -0.98
N ILE A 128 8.24 4.46 -0.39
CA ILE A 128 7.06 3.64 -0.62
C ILE A 128 5.84 4.26 0.06
N VAL A 129 4.80 4.52 -0.73
CA VAL A 129 3.48 4.88 -0.22
C VAL A 129 2.73 3.60 0.15
N ARG A 130 2.71 3.27 1.45
CA ARG A 130 2.18 2.00 1.94
C ARG A 130 0.66 1.95 1.89
N CYS A 131 0.12 0.79 1.54
CA CYS A 131 -1.33 0.52 1.58
C CYS A 131 -1.82 0.52 3.03
N LEU A 132 -2.76 1.39 3.37
CA LEU A 132 -3.36 1.47 4.71
C LEU A 132 -4.31 0.32 5.04
N ARG A 133 -4.57 -0.60 4.14
CA ARG A 133 -5.54 -1.71 4.29
C ARG A 133 -6.94 -1.25 4.73
N CYS A 134 -7.31 -0.02 4.35
CA CYS A 134 -8.52 0.69 4.75
C CYS A 134 -9.80 0.28 4.00
N PHE A 135 -9.68 -0.61 3.01
CA PHE A 135 -10.79 -1.12 2.18
C PHE A 135 -11.49 -0.11 1.26
N THR A 136 -11.07 1.14 1.18
CA THR A 136 -11.67 2.13 0.26
C THR A 136 -11.75 1.60 -1.17
N CYS A 137 -10.69 0.97 -1.68
CA CYS A 137 -10.67 0.40 -3.03
C CYS A 137 -11.66 -0.77 -3.25
N MET A 138 -12.07 -1.46 -2.19
CA MET A 138 -13.05 -2.55 -2.26
C MET A 138 -14.48 -1.99 -2.16
N ALA A 139 -14.71 -1.03 -1.26
CA ALA A 139 -16.00 -0.36 -1.08
C ALA A 139 -16.40 0.41 -2.36
N GLU A 140 -15.50 1.19 -2.94
CA GLU A 140 -15.73 1.93 -4.18
C GLU A 140 -16.02 1.00 -5.36
N ARG A 141 -15.28 -0.12 -5.49
CA ARG A 141 -15.58 -1.10 -6.53
C ARG A 141 -17.00 -1.66 -6.41
N ALA A 142 -17.44 -1.95 -5.20
CA ALA A 142 -18.79 -2.46 -4.96
C ALA A 142 -19.86 -1.42 -5.28
N ALA A 143 -19.60 -0.14 -4.98
CA ALA A 143 -20.57 0.94 -5.16
C ALA A 143 -20.63 1.48 -6.60
N THR A 144 -19.48 1.60 -7.29
CA THR A 144 -19.36 2.37 -8.54
C THR A 144 -18.73 1.58 -9.69
N SER A 145 -18.37 0.32 -9.49
CA SER A 145 -17.59 -0.51 -10.44
C SER A 145 -16.21 0.05 -10.79
N THR A 146 -15.79 1.12 -10.13
CA THR A 146 -14.43 1.72 -10.26
C THR A 146 -13.65 1.49 -8.98
N ARG A 147 -12.35 1.79 -9.01
CA ARG A 147 -11.52 1.74 -7.81
C ARG A 147 -11.01 3.14 -7.48
N ARG A 148 -10.99 3.43 -6.18
CA ARG A 148 -10.30 4.59 -5.63
C ARG A 148 -9.36 4.12 -4.53
N CYS A 149 -8.28 4.85 -4.32
CA CYS A 149 -7.34 4.57 -3.24
C CYS A 149 -7.20 5.81 -2.36
N THR A 150 -7.19 5.62 -1.05
CA THR A 150 -7.03 6.72 -0.08
C THR A 150 -5.67 7.42 -0.23
N VAL A 151 -4.64 6.67 -0.66
CA VAL A 151 -3.26 7.16 -0.74
C VAL A 151 -2.72 7.31 -2.16
N ASN A 152 -3.44 6.82 -3.16
CA ASN A 152 -3.07 6.96 -4.56
C ASN A 152 -4.24 7.58 -5.36
N PRO A 153 -4.23 8.89 -5.61
CA PRO A 153 -5.28 9.55 -6.37
C PRO A 153 -5.20 9.30 -7.88
N LEU A 154 -4.13 8.67 -8.37
CA LEU A 154 -3.91 8.37 -9.79
C LEU A 154 -4.46 7.01 -10.22
N ILE A 155 -4.95 6.20 -9.29
CA ILE A 155 -5.55 4.89 -9.62
C ILE A 155 -6.70 5.04 -10.62
N GLY A 156 -6.66 4.25 -11.70
CA GLY A 156 -7.62 4.33 -12.80
C GLY A 156 -7.35 5.46 -13.80
N ARG A 157 -6.26 6.21 -13.60
CA ARG A 157 -5.82 7.30 -14.47
C ARG A 157 -4.42 7.06 -15.07
N GLU A 158 -3.97 5.83 -15.06
CA GLU A 158 -2.61 5.44 -15.49
C GLU A 158 -2.36 5.80 -16.96
N MET A 159 -3.41 5.81 -17.77
CA MET A 159 -3.34 6.23 -19.18
C MET A 159 -3.19 7.74 -19.38
N GLU A 160 -3.43 8.55 -18.35
CA GLU A 160 -3.18 9.99 -18.40
C GLU A 160 -1.70 10.34 -18.19
N GLY A 161 -0.89 9.35 -17.85
CA GLY A 161 0.54 9.44 -17.57
C GLY A 161 0.83 9.76 -16.09
N ASP A 162 1.89 9.14 -15.57
CA ASP A 162 2.36 9.32 -14.19
C ASP A 162 3.12 10.64 -13.99
N GLU A 163 3.47 11.31 -15.08
CA GLU A 163 4.25 12.54 -15.02
C GLU A 163 3.36 13.75 -14.74
N VAL A 164 3.60 14.35 -13.60
CA VAL A 164 3.02 15.66 -13.27
C VAL A 164 3.68 16.71 -14.15
N GLN A 165 2.94 17.19 -15.17
CA GLN A 165 3.47 18.17 -16.10
C GLN A 165 3.70 19.52 -15.42
N PRO A 166 4.83 20.20 -15.71
CA PRO A 166 5.05 21.55 -15.26
C PRO A 166 3.91 22.48 -15.68
N ALA A 167 3.54 23.40 -14.82
CA ALA A 167 2.52 24.40 -15.15
C ALA A 167 3.06 25.37 -16.23
N PRO A 168 2.24 25.80 -17.18
CA PRO A 168 2.65 26.75 -18.22
C PRO A 168 3.11 28.10 -17.63
N VAL A 169 2.57 28.46 -16.47
CA VAL A 169 2.95 29.67 -15.73
C VAL A 169 3.27 29.28 -14.29
N LYS A 170 4.48 29.56 -13.85
CA LYS A 170 4.89 29.40 -12.46
C LYS A 170 4.17 30.42 -11.58
N LYS A 171 3.65 29.97 -10.46
CA LYS A 171 3.00 30.81 -9.45
C LYS A 171 3.65 30.59 -8.09
N LYS A 172 3.49 31.55 -7.21
CA LYS A 172 3.66 31.37 -5.78
C LYS A 172 2.37 30.76 -5.23
N VAL A 173 2.48 29.69 -4.46
CA VAL A 173 1.35 28.95 -3.90
C VAL A 173 1.53 28.87 -2.40
N LEU A 174 0.52 29.32 -1.66
CA LEU A 174 0.46 29.18 -0.22
C LEU A 174 -0.54 28.08 0.15
N VAL A 175 -0.06 27.09 0.90
CA VAL A 175 -0.88 25.98 1.41
C VAL A 175 -1.06 26.16 2.92
N ALA A 176 -2.29 26.28 3.37
CA ALA A 176 -2.63 26.40 4.78
C ALA A 176 -2.99 25.01 5.35
N GLY A 177 -2.18 24.54 6.29
CA GLY A 177 -2.34 23.29 7.00
C GLY A 177 -1.42 22.17 6.52
N GLY A 178 -0.68 21.56 7.44
CA GLY A 178 0.31 20.51 7.25
C GLY A 178 -0.24 19.09 7.48
N GLY A 179 -1.55 18.88 7.34
CA GLY A 179 -2.16 17.56 7.31
C GLY A 179 -1.89 16.83 5.97
N PRO A 180 -2.34 15.56 5.82
CA PRO A 180 -2.04 14.75 4.63
C PRO A 180 -2.50 15.39 3.33
N GLY A 181 -3.66 16.06 3.33
CA GLY A 181 -4.20 16.77 2.16
C GLY A 181 -3.33 17.98 1.75
N GLY A 182 -2.94 18.79 2.73
CA GLY A 182 -2.07 19.95 2.47
C GLY A 182 -0.67 19.55 2.01
N LEU A 183 -0.09 18.53 2.63
CA LEU A 183 1.21 17.99 2.22
C LEU A 183 1.18 17.45 0.79
N TYR A 184 0.15 16.70 0.44
CA TYR A 184 0.00 16.17 -0.92
C TYR A 184 -0.24 17.30 -1.94
N ALA A 185 -1.04 18.31 -1.60
CA ALA A 185 -1.28 19.47 -2.44
C ALA A 185 0.01 20.27 -2.67
N ALA A 186 0.79 20.54 -1.60
CA ALA A 186 2.06 21.24 -1.67
C ALA A 186 3.08 20.47 -2.53
N TRP A 187 3.21 19.16 -2.29
CA TRP A 187 4.07 18.30 -3.11
C TRP A 187 3.67 18.33 -4.58
N THR A 188 2.38 18.20 -4.90
CA THR A 188 1.88 18.23 -6.27
C THR A 188 2.14 19.60 -6.93
N ALA A 189 1.91 20.69 -6.23
CA ALA A 189 2.17 22.05 -6.75
C ALA A 189 3.68 22.25 -7.03
N ALA A 190 4.55 21.79 -6.14
CA ALA A 190 6.00 21.87 -6.34
C ALA A 190 6.46 21.06 -7.57
N ARG A 191 5.94 19.84 -7.75
CA ARG A 191 6.18 19.01 -8.96
C ARG A 191 5.71 19.70 -10.23
N ARG A 192 4.72 20.56 -10.15
CA ARG A 192 4.26 21.41 -11.27
C ARG A 192 5.10 22.68 -11.44
N SER A 193 6.24 22.76 -10.76
CA SER A 193 7.20 23.88 -10.84
C SER A 193 6.72 25.20 -10.21
N HIS A 194 5.71 25.16 -9.35
CA HIS A 194 5.33 26.33 -8.57
C HIS A 194 6.31 26.56 -7.41
N GLN A 195 6.42 27.82 -6.96
CA GLN A 195 7.05 28.14 -5.68
C GLN A 195 6.04 27.90 -4.57
N VAL A 196 6.31 26.97 -3.66
CA VAL A 196 5.32 26.54 -2.68
C VAL A 196 5.78 26.81 -1.25
N ILE A 197 4.91 27.48 -0.49
CA ILE A 197 5.03 27.64 0.95
C ILE A 197 3.88 26.88 1.60
N LEU A 198 4.18 25.98 2.53
CA LEU A 198 3.21 25.30 3.37
C LEU A 198 3.34 25.81 4.79
N CYS A 199 2.28 26.37 5.34
CA CYS A 199 2.19 26.82 6.71
C CYS A 199 1.34 25.85 7.54
N GLU A 200 1.86 25.44 8.70
CA GLU A 200 1.14 24.67 9.72
C GLU A 200 1.16 25.46 11.03
N LYS A 201 0.00 25.66 11.64
CA LYS A 201 -0.13 26.43 12.89
C LYS A 201 0.50 25.75 14.11
N GLU A 202 0.53 24.41 14.09
CA GLU A 202 1.16 23.60 15.12
C GLU A 202 2.68 23.48 14.85
N GLU A 203 3.42 23.04 15.88
CA GLU A 203 4.87 22.78 15.79
C GLU A 203 5.20 21.49 15.04
N GLU A 204 4.17 20.69 14.67
CA GLU A 204 4.33 19.40 14.02
C GLU A 204 3.33 19.22 12.88
N LEU A 205 3.79 18.54 11.81
CA LEU A 205 2.95 18.11 10.70
C LEU A 205 2.07 16.92 11.10
N GLY A 206 1.00 16.68 10.33
CA GLY A 206 0.18 15.48 10.46
C GLY A 206 -1.31 15.75 10.66
N GLY A 207 -1.67 16.95 11.10
CA GLY A 207 -3.07 17.30 11.34
C GLY A 207 -3.76 16.28 12.27
N ILE A 208 -4.97 15.88 11.92
CA ILE A 208 -5.76 14.92 12.70
C ILE A 208 -5.10 13.54 12.86
N LEU A 209 -4.22 13.14 11.91
CA LEU A 209 -3.59 11.81 11.95
C LEU A 209 -2.59 11.66 13.10
N LYS A 210 -2.17 12.74 13.74
CA LYS A 210 -1.34 12.68 14.96
C LYS A 210 -2.04 11.92 16.09
N SER A 211 -3.36 12.01 16.19
CA SER A 211 -4.14 11.28 17.21
C SER A 211 -4.12 9.77 17.00
N GLU A 212 -3.82 9.30 15.80
CA GLU A 212 -3.82 7.87 15.46
C GLU A 212 -2.53 7.14 15.85
N ILE A 213 -1.47 7.88 16.21
CA ILE A 213 -0.13 7.34 16.54
C ILE A 213 -0.18 6.35 17.73
N ALA A 214 -1.05 6.62 18.69
CA ALA A 214 -1.20 5.79 19.88
C ALA A 214 -1.95 4.48 19.63
N ILE A 215 -2.53 4.31 18.43
CA ILE A 215 -3.33 3.15 18.08
C ILE A 215 -2.48 2.23 17.17
N PRO A 216 -2.01 1.06 17.66
CA PRO A 216 -1.02 0.25 16.96
C PRO A 216 -1.37 -0.11 15.52
N PHE A 217 -2.62 -0.50 15.25
CA PHE A 217 -3.07 -0.88 13.90
C PHE A 217 -3.30 0.32 12.95
N LYS A 218 -3.22 1.57 13.45
CA LYS A 218 -3.34 2.81 12.67
C LYS A 218 -2.00 3.51 12.44
N LYS A 219 -0.91 2.98 12.95
CA LYS A 219 0.42 3.57 12.84
C LYS A 219 0.78 3.96 11.40
N GLU A 220 0.36 3.18 10.41
CA GLU A 220 0.62 3.44 8.99
C GLU A 220 -0.04 4.74 8.49
N MET A 221 -1.13 5.19 9.11
CA MET A 221 -1.78 6.46 8.76
C MET A 221 -0.89 7.65 9.09
N TYR A 222 -0.22 7.61 10.24
CA TYR A 222 0.74 8.67 10.58
C TYR A 222 2.00 8.60 9.72
N GLN A 223 2.52 7.40 9.45
CA GLN A 223 3.67 7.20 8.56
C GLN A 223 3.43 7.75 7.15
N LEU A 224 2.18 7.73 6.67
CA LEU A 224 1.83 8.39 5.41
C LEU A 224 2.14 9.88 5.43
N THR A 225 1.86 10.55 6.54
CA THR A 225 2.16 11.98 6.71
C THR A 225 3.66 12.24 6.65
N GLU A 226 4.47 11.41 7.30
CA GLU A 226 5.93 11.52 7.26
C GLU A 226 6.45 11.32 5.83
N THR A 227 5.89 10.36 5.10
CA THR A 227 6.24 10.12 3.68
C THR A 227 5.90 11.33 2.82
N TYR A 228 4.70 11.91 2.97
CA TYR A 228 4.34 13.10 2.20
C TYR A 228 5.14 14.35 2.60
N ALA A 229 5.46 14.51 3.87
CA ALA A 229 6.31 15.58 4.34
C ALA A 229 7.73 15.50 3.74
N ARG A 230 8.28 14.29 3.65
CA ARG A 230 9.56 14.06 2.98
C ARG A 230 9.48 14.41 1.50
N PHE A 231 8.46 13.94 0.78
CA PHE A 231 8.27 14.27 -0.63
C PHE A 231 8.13 15.76 -0.88
N ALA A 232 7.39 16.47 -0.02
CA ALA A 232 7.25 17.91 -0.10
C ALA A 232 8.62 18.62 0.06
N ARG A 233 9.40 18.22 1.09
CA ARG A 233 10.74 18.78 1.33
C ARG A 233 11.70 18.50 0.15
N GLN A 234 11.74 17.28 -0.33
CA GLN A 234 12.58 16.87 -1.47
C GLN A 234 12.22 17.62 -2.76
N SER A 235 10.96 18.05 -2.89
CA SER A 235 10.47 18.83 -4.03
C SER A 235 10.65 20.35 -3.86
N GLY A 236 11.31 20.80 -2.79
CA GLY A 236 11.62 22.21 -2.57
C GLY A 236 10.47 23.03 -1.96
N VAL A 237 9.49 22.37 -1.33
CA VAL A 237 8.44 23.07 -0.55
C VAL A 237 9.05 23.70 0.69
N GLU A 238 8.84 25.00 0.88
CA GLU A 238 9.16 25.70 2.12
C GLU A 238 8.08 25.38 3.17
N ILE A 239 8.46 24.67 4.24
CA ILE A 239 7.54 24.31 5.31
C ILE A 239 7.79 25.21 6.51
N ARG A 240 6.75 25.93 6.95
CA ARG A 240 6.75 26.81 8.11
C ARG A 240 5.83 26.23 9.19
N LEU A 241 6.41 25.84 10.30
CA LEU A 241 5.69 25.38 11.51
C LEU A 241 5.42 26.58 12.44
N GLY A 242 4.46 26.43 13.36
CA GLY A 242 4.04 27.52 14.23
C GLY A 242 3.48 28.73 13.45
N CYS A 243 3.02 28.51 12.22
CA CYS A 243 2.63 29.55 11.28
C CYS A 243 1.13 29.45 10.95
N GLU A 244 0.33 30.26 11.58
CA GLU A 244 -1.09 30.38 11.29
C GLU A 244 -1.31 31.28 10.05
N VAL A 245 -2.08 30.79 9.09
CA VAL A 245 -2.44 31.54 7.89
C VAL A 245 -3.68 32.39 8.17
N THR A 246 -3.49 33.69 8.33
CA THR A 246 -4.57 34.69 8.44
C THR A 246 -4.75 35.45 7.12
N PRO A 247 -5.85 36.21 6.94
CA PRO A 247 -6.01 37.08 5.77
C PRO A 247 -4.82 38.06 5.58
N GLU A 248 -4.33 38.64 6.65
CA GLU A 248 -3.20 39.55 6.63
C GLU A 248 -1.90 38.86 6.23
N TYR A 249 -1.75 37.59 6.64
CA TYR A 249 -0.61 36.78 6.22
C TYR A 249 -0.66 36.50 4.70
N VAL A 250 -1.85 36.19 4.17
CA VAL A 250 -2.05 35.98 2.71
C VAL A 250 -1.71 37.24 1.93
N GLU A 251 -2.20 38.43 2.39
CA GLU A 251 -1.88 39.69 1.76
C GLU A 251 -0.37 40.01 1.75
N LYS A 252 0.30 39.72 2.88
CA LYS A 252 1.76 39.90 3.00
C LYS A 252 2.55 38.96 2.09
N GLU A 253 2.17 37.69 2.02
CA GLU A 253 2.86 36.71 1.17
C GLU A 253 2.54 36.89 -0.31
N ALA A 254 1.39 37.45 -0.66
CA ALA A 254 0.94 37.74 -2.03
C ALA A 254 1.12 36.50 -2.96
N PRO A 255 0.50 35.35 -2.64
CA PRO A 255 0.66 34.12 -3.40
C PRO A 255 -0.04 34.15 -4.77
#